data_eef66e04da121d9c2e15ba13f253a80c
#
_entry.id   eef66e04da121d9c2e15ba13f253a80c
#
_cell.length_a   1.000
_cell.length_b   1.000
_cell.length_c   1.000
_cell.angle_alpha   90.00
_cell.angle_beta   90.00
_cell.angle_gamma   90.00
#
_symmetry.space_group_name_H-M   'P 1'
#
loop_
_entity.id
_entity.type
_entity.pdbx_description
1 polymer ?
#
loop_
_entity_poly.entity_id
_entity_poly.type
_entity_poly.pdbx_seq_one_letter_code
_entity_poly.pdbx_strand_id
1 'polypeptide(L)'
;MKEIKAYVHRNRVADVVAALKDSPTWGGARGDRRHNLALYLVKGFLVPTDGAEQNFSMDLGDEVVNEYKLEVLCDDAEVDALVNAIVDAARTGQVIAGWITVSDLVKAVPIH
;
A
#
# COMPACT_ATOMS: atom_id res chain seq x y z
N MET A 1 -12.08 1.46 13.60
CA MET A 1 -10.76 1.77 13.01
C MET A 1 -10.22 0.56 12.29
N LYS A 2 -9.68 0.77 11.12
CA LYS A 2 -9.14 -0.28 10.25
C LYS A 2 -7.68 0.01 9.92
N GLU A 3 -6.95 -1.04 9.56
CA GLU A 3 -5.64 -0.93 8.94
C GLU A 3 -5.71 -1.48 7.53
N ILE A 4 -5.28 -0.69 6.56
CA ILE A 4 -5.13 -1.08 5.17
C ILE A 4 -3.66 -1.40 4.94
N LYS A 5 -3.38 -2.59 4.39
CA LYS A 5 -2.05 -2.97 3.91
C LYS A 5 -2.13 -3.19 2.42
N ALA A 6 -1.15 -2.68 1.69
CA ALA A 6 -1.07 -2.87 0.25
C ALA A 6 0.33 -3.28 -0.15
N TYR A 7 0.41 -4.25 -1.07
CA TYR A 7 1.65 -4.66 -1.71
C TYR A 7 1.57 -4.25 -3.16
N VAL A 8 2.46 -3.35 -3.58
CA VAL A 8 2.41 -2.74 -4.90
C VAL A 8 3.78 -2.81 -5.57
N HIS A 9 3.80 -2.77 -6.90
CA HIS A 9 5.03 -2.68 -7.66
C HIS A 9 5.76 -1.36 -7.38
N ARG A 10 7.08 -1.43 -7.39
CA ARG A 10 7.95 -0.29 -7.14
C ARG A 10 7.65 0.89 -8.08
N ASN A 11 7.35 0.63 -9.34
CA ASN A 11 7.06 1.68 -10.31
C ASN A 11 5.68 2.32 -10.15
N ARG A 12 4.87 1.85 -9.19
CA ARG A 12 3.53 2.39 -8.90
C ARG A 12 3.42 3.08 -7.55
N VAL A 13 4.41 2.92 -6.68
CA VAL A 13 4.29 3.41 -5.30
C VAL A 13 4.12 4.94 -5.24
N ALA A 14 4.82 5.69 -6.09
CA ALA A 14 4.68 7.15 -6.11
C ALA A 14 3.27 7.58 -6.49
N ASP A 15 2.67 6.94 -7.49
CA ASP A 15 1.30 7.23 -7.93
C ASP A 15 0.29 6.85 -6.84
N VAL A 16 0.52 5.75 -6.14
CA VAL A 16 -0.34 5.33 -5.02
C VAL A 16 -0.30 6.35 -3.89
N VAL A 17 0.89 6.79 -3.50
CA VAL A 17 1.04 7.80 -2.45
C VAL A 17 0.36 9.11 -2.84
N ALA A 18 0.54 9.55 -4.08
CA ALA A 18 -0.13 10.76 -4.59
C ALA A 18 -1.65 10.61 -4.57
N ALA A 19 -2.18 9.48 -5.02
CA ALA A 19 -3.62 9.21 -5.01
C ALA A 19 -4.20 9.21 -3.59
N LEU A 20 -3.50 8.64 -2.63
CA LEU A 20 -3.92 8.66 -1.23
C LEU A 20 -3.98 10.09 -0.69
N LYS A 21 -2.96 10.89 -0.94
CA LYS A 21 -2.91 12.29 -0.48
C LYS A 21 -3.97 13.17 -1.12
N ASP A 22 -4.33 12.88 -2.38
CA ASP A 22 -5.36 13.62 -3.11
C ASP A 22 -6.78 13.16 -2.76
N SER A 23 -6.93 12.05 -2.04
CA SER A 23 -8.24 11.57 -1.64
C SER A 23 -8.93 12.58 -0.72
N PRO A 24 -10.23 12.88 -0.95
CA PRO A 24 -10.98 13.77 -0.06
C PRO A 24 -11.04 13.31 1.39
N THR A 25 -10.83 12.01 1.63
CA THR A 25 -10.83 11.44 2.97
C THR A 25 -9.46 11.49 3.65
N TRP A 26 -8.42 11.90 2.92
CA TRP A 26 -7.08 11.96 3.50
C TRP A 26 -7.01 13.00 4.63
N GLY A 27 -6.47 12.57 5.77
CA GLY A 27 -6.44 13.38 6.96
C GLY A 27 -7.70 13.30 7.82
N GLY A 28 -8.74 12.58 7.36
CA GLY A 28 -10.01 12.43 8.05
C GLY A 28 -10.84 13.71 8.06
N ALA A 29 -11.99 13.67 8.72
CA ALA A 29 -12.93 14.80 8.79
C ALA A 29 -12.34 16.04 9.46
N ARG A 30 -11.28 15.87 10.27
CA ARG A 30 -10.62 16.96 11.00
C ARG A 30 -9.41 17.53 10.27
N GLY A 31 -8.96 16.90 9.16
CA GLY A 31 -7.77 17.31 8.44
C GLY A 31 -6.47 17.14 9.23
N ASP A 32 -6.43 16.26 10.20
CA ASP A 32 -5.33 16.09 11.15
C ASP A 32 -4.33 15.00 10.78
N ARG A 33 -4.37 14.51 9.56
CA ARG A 33 -3.46 13.48 9.03
C ARG A 33 -3.42 12.20 9.87
N ARG A 34 -4.57 11.74 10.30
CA ARG A 34 -4.70 10.57 11.17
C ARG A 34 -4.35 9.23 10.53
N HIS A 35 -4.08 9.20 9.22
CA HIS A 35 -3.92 7.94 8.51
C HIS A 35 -2.56 7.26 8.74
N ASN A 36 -1.58 7.99 9.20
CA ASN A 36 -0.25 7.45 9.49
C ASN A 36 0.25 6.48 8.41
N LEU A 37 0.50 7.01 7.24
CA LEU A 37 1.04 6.22 6.13
C LEU A 37 2.48 5.81 6.41
N ALA A 38 2.74 4.50 6.40
CA ALA A 38 4.07 3.94 6.49
C ALA A 38 4.38 3.14 5.23
N LEU A 39 5.65 3.18 4.80
CA LEU A 39 6.12 2.52 3.60
C LEU A 39 7.33 1.65 3.94
N TYR A 40 7.32 0.41 3.44
CA TYR A 40 8.45 -0.49 3.54
C TYR A 40 8.85 -1.00 2.17
N LEU A 41 10.14 -1.09 1.91
CA LEU A 41 10.66 -1.86 0.80
C LEU A 41 10.79 -3.31 1.25
N VAL A 42 10.13 -4.22 0.55
CA VAL A 42 10.13 -5.64 0.89
C VAL A 42 10.53 -6.48 -0.32
N LYS A 43 11.09 -7.67 -0.07
CA LYS A 43 11.32 -8.68 -1.09
C LYS A 43 10.08 -9.55 -1.18
N GLY A 44 9.52 -9.70 -2.38
CA GLY A 44 8.30 -10.47 -2.59
C GLY A 44 8.30 -11.22 -3.89
N PHE A 45 7.16 -11.83 -4.18
CA PHE A 45 6.97 -12.71 -5.33
C PHE A 45 5.82 -12.26 -6.23
N LEU A 46 5.52 -10.96 -6.29
CA LEU A 46 4.63 -10.44 -7.32
C LEU A 46 5.21 -10.75 -8.70
N VAL A 47 4.34 -10.96 -9.67
CA VAL A 47 4.80 -11.15 -11.04
C VAL A 47 5.45 -9.87 -11.52
N PRO A 48 6.75 -9.90 -11.93
CA PRO A 48 7.43 -8.68 -12.33
C PRO A 48 6.79 -8.06 -13.57
N THR A 49 6.78 -6.72 -13.62
CA THR A 49 6.29 -5.97 -14.80
C THR A 49 7.32 -6.00 -15.91
N ASP A 50 8.60 -6.07 -15.56
CA ASP A 50 9.72 -6.25 -16.49
C ASP A 50 10.90 -6.91 -15.76
N GLY A 51 11.96 -7.27 -16.52
CA GLY A 51 13.14 -7.93 -15.96
C GLY A 51 13.94 -7.06 -14.98
N ALA A 52 13.77 -5.74 -15.02
CA ALA A 52 14.49 -4.83 -14.13
C ALA A 52 13.98 -4.90 -12.68
N GLU A 53 12.76 -5.40 -12.48
CA GLU A 53 12.20 -5.57 -11.15
C GLU A 53 12.76 -6.78 -10.39
N GLN A 54 13.33 -7.77 -11.12
CA GLN A 54 13.81 -9.00 -10.51
C GLN A 54 15.24 -8.86 -10.01
N ASN A 55 15.49 -9.44 -8.84
CA ASN A 55 16.82 -9.57 -8.26
C ASN A 55 16.97 -10.97 -7.68
N PHE A 56 18.16 -11.56 -7.86
CA PHE A 56 18.47 -12.82 -7.17
C PHE A 56 18.79 -12.54 -5.71
N SER A 57 18.10 -13.22 -4.81
CA SER A 57 18.37 -13.15 -3.38
C SER A 57 19.25 -14.31 -2.94
N MET A 58 20.44 -14.02 -2.49
CA MET A 58 21.34 -15.04 -1.96
C MET A 58 20.78 -15.70 -0.72
N ASP A 59 20.08 -14.94 0.13
CA ASP A 59 19.49 -15.45 1.36
C ASP A 59 18.35 -16.44 1.10
N LEU A 60 17.55 -16.17 0.06
CA LEU A 60 16.40 -17.00 -0.29
C LEU A 60 16.73 -18.05 -1.36
N GLY A 61 17.84 -17.89 -2.08
CA GLY A 61 18.21 -18.77 -3.18
C GLY A 61 17.26 -18.71 -4.36
N ASP A 62 16.59 -17.57 -4.59
CA ASP A 62 15.57 -17.42 -5.60
C ASP A 62 15.51 -15.99 -6.14
N GLU A 63 14.86 -15.83 -7.29
CA GLU A 63 14.55 -14.52 -7.84
C GLU A 63 13.40 -13.90 -7.04
N VAL A 64 13.56 -12.64 -6.68
CA VAL A 64 12.55 -11.87 -5.95
C VAL A 64 12.29 -10.54 -6.63
N VAL A 65 11.14 -9.96 -6.33
CA VAL A 65 10.76 -8.61 -6.76
C VAL A 65 10.86 -7.68 -5.57
N ASN A 66 11.52 -6.55 -5.75
CA ASN A 66 11.47 -5.47 -4.77
C ASN A 66 10.13 -4.75 -4.91
N GLU A 67 9.27 -4.93 -3.93
CA GLU A 67 7.96 -4.31 -3.89
C GLU A 67 7.85 -3.39 -2.69
N TYR A 68 6.86 -2.50 -2.71
CA TYR A 68 6.55 -1.67 -1.56
C TYR A 68 5.32 -2.19 -0.83
N LYS A 69 5.42 -2.24 0.48
CA LYS A 69 4.30 -2.47 1.37
C LYS A 69 3.90 -1.15 2.00
N LEU A 70 2.63 -0.79 1.88
CA LEU A 70 2.06 0.39 2.54
C LEU A 70 1.19 -0.06 3.71
N GLU A 71 1.20 0.72 4.78
CA GLU A 71 0.28 0.55 5.89
C GLU A 71 -0.37 1.88 6.20
N VAL A 72 -1.69 1.89 6.34
CA VAL A 72 -2.50 3.09 6.56
C VAL A 72 -3.55 2.81 7.62
N LEU A 73 -3.64 3.67 8.62
CA LEU A 73 -4.75 3.65 9.57
C LEU A 73 -5.89 4.52 9.04
N CYS A 74 -7.13 4.09 9.21
CA CYS A 74 -8.29 4.87 8.80
C CYS A 74 -9.53 4.53 9.61
N ASP A 75 -10.52 5.42 9.56
CA ASP A 75 -11.84 5.12 10.11
C ASP A 75 -12.59 4.17 9.16
N ASP A 76 -13.54 3.42 9.69
CA ASP A 76 -14.31 2.44 8.92
C ASP A 76 -14.97 3.07 7.68
N ALA A 77 -15.47 4.29 7.81
CA ALA A 77 -16.14 5.00 6.72
C ALA A 77 -15.20 5.41 5.58
N GLU A 78 -13.89 5.40 5.79
CA GLU A 78 -12.90 5.85 4.83
C GLU A 78 -12.29 4.70 4.01
N VAL A 79 -12.53 3.46 4.43
CA VAL A 79 -11.87 2.27 3.85
C VAL A 79 -12.09 2.18 2.34
N ASP A 80 -13.34 2.25 1.90
CA ASP A 80 -13.67 2.05 0.48
C ASP A 80 -13.01 3.10 -0.41
N ALA A 81 -13.03 4.37 0.01
CA ALA A 81 -12.41 5.44 -0.75
C ALA A 81 -10.89 5.27 -0.86
N LEU A 82 -10.23 4.91 0.23
CA LEU A 82 -8.78 4.72 0.24
C LEU A 82 -8.37 3.45 -0.53
N VAL A 83 -9.11 2.36 -0.36
CA VAL A 83 -8.86 1.13 -1.13
C VAL A 83 -9.02 1.39 -2.62
N ASN A 84 -10.08 2.08 -3.04
CA ASN A 84 -10.29 2.39 -4.45
C ASN A 84 -9.17 3.27 -5.02
N ALA A 85 -8.69 4.25 -4.24
CA ALA A 85 -7.56 5.10 -4.65
C ALA A 85 -6.30 4.26 -4.89
N ILE A 86 -6.01 3.30 -4.00
CA ILE A 86 -4.86 2.40 -4.15
C ILE A 86 -5.03 1.51 -5.37
N VAL A 87 -6.19 0.88 -5.53
CA VAL A 87 -6.46 -0.01 -6.68
C VAL A 87 -6.24 0.72 -8.00
N ASP A 88 -6.81 1.91 -8.14
CA ASP A 88 -6.72 2.65 -9.39
C ASP A 88 -5.28 3.07 -9.71
N ALA A 89 -4.53 3.49 -8.72
CA ALA A 89 -3.15 3.95 -8.91
C ALA A 89 -2.14 2.81 -9.07
N ALA A 90 -2.42 1.64 -8.48
CA ALA A 90 -1.50 0.51 -8.47
C ALA A 90 -1.61 -0.41 -9.70
N ARG A 91 -2.58 -0.18 -10.59
CA ARG A 91 -2.81 -1.01 -11.78
C ARG A 91 -1.57 -1.07 -12.66
N THR A 92 -1.27 -2.27 -13.16
CA THR A 92 -0.18 -2.50 -14.13
C THR A 92 -0.67 -3.13 -15.43
N GLY A 93 -1.95 -3.49 -15.51
CA GLY A 93 -2.50 -4.29 -16.62
C GLY A 93 -2.35 -5.79 -16.42
N GLN A 94 -1.64 -6.24 -15.40
CA GLN A 94 -1.55 -7.65 -15.03
C GLN A 94 -2.87 -8.14 -14.43
N VAL A 95 -3.09 -9.45 -14.45
CA VAL A 95 -4.27 -10.07 -13.82
C VAL A 95 -4.29 -9.75 -12.31
N ILE A 96 -3.14 -9.90 -11.66
CA ILE A 96 -2.95 -9.47 -10.26
C ILE A 96 -1.69 -8.62 -10.22
N ALA A 97 -1.87 -7.32 -9.97
CA ALA A 97 -0.78 -6.35 -9.88
C ALA A 97 -0.30 -6.12 -8.44
N GLY A 98 -0.96 -6.71 -7.47
CA GLY A 98 -0.66 -6.54 -6.06
C GLY A 98 -1.80 -7.05 -5.20
N TRP A 99 -1.73 -6.77 -3.91
CA TRP A 99 -2.73 -7.18 -2.94
C TRP A 99 -3.03 -6.04 -1.98
N ILE A 100 -4.29 -5.95 -1.61
CA ILE A 100 -4.73 -5.07 -0.53
C ILE A 100 -5.46 -5.91 0.49
N THR A 101 -5.10 -5.76 1.76
CA THR A 101 -5.80 -6.39 2.86
C THR A 101 -6.29 -5.32 3.82
N VAL A 102 -7.43 -5.57 4.44
CA VAL A 102 -8.03 -4.68 5.44
C VAL A 102 -8.28 -5.50 6.69
N SER A 103 -7.83 -5.00 7.83
CA SER A 103 -8.06 -5.66 9.12
C SER A 103 -8.68 -4.69 10.12
N ASP A 104 -9.50 -5.25 11.02
CA ASP A 104 -10.00 -4.54 12.17
C ASP A 104 -8.89 -4.36 13.19
N LEU A 105 -8.79 -3.15 13.73
CA LEU A 105 -7.93 -2.88 14.86
C LEU A 105 -8.75 -2.88 16.13
N VAL A 106 -8.31 -3.66 17.10
CA VAL A 106 -8.94 -3.68 18.43
C VAL A 106 -8.73 -2.34 19.11
N LYS A 107 -7.57 -1.72 18.91
CA LYS A 107 -7.22 -0.47 19.56
C LYS A 107 -6.14 0.26 18.77
N ALA A 108 -6.29 1.56 18.62
CA ALA A 108 -5.25 2.44 18.11
C ALA A 108 -5.20 3.67 19.03
N VAL A 109 -4.01 3.96 19.56
CA VAL A 109 -3.81 5.04 20.53
C VAL A 109 -2.80 6.02 19.94
N PRO A 110 -3.18 7.28 19.73
CA PRO A 110 -2.23 8.28 19.28
C PRO A 110 -1.22 8.59 20.39
N ILE A 111 0.01 8.85 19.98
CA ILE A 111 1.06 9.31 20.89
C ILE A 111 1.14 10.83 20.76
N HIS A 112 1.13 11.52 21.88
CA HIS A 112 1.20 12.98 21.93
C HIS A 112 2.55 13.46 22.44
#